data_36825c616712d2184564176eb3ec8ac4
#
_entry.id   36825c616712d2184564176eb3ec8ac4
#
_cell.length_a   1.000
_cell.length_b   1.000
_cell.length_c   1.000
_cell.angle_alpha   90.00
_cell.angle_beta   90.00
_cell.angle_gamma   90.00
#
_symmetry.space_group_name_H-M   'P 1'
#
loop_
_entity.id
_entity.type
_entity.pdbx_description
1 polymer ?
#
loop_
_entity_poly.entity_id
_entity_poly.type
_entity_poly.pdbx_seq_one_letter_code
_entity_poly.pdbx_strand_id
1 'polypeptide(L)'
;EEVREILAKLGFKSLNEIIGRTDLLRQVSKASSNLDDLDLNPLFVQADPGENYRYCETQKINVVPDTLDQEIIPEIKNQIGKEKIIEKEFIIKNTHRTVGTRISNYIYEKYGYNKLDKDFLTLKFKGSAGQSFGSFGVKGLKLILKGDANDYVGKGLSGATLVIKLSDESNLVSNENTIIGNTVLYGATSGKLFAAGQAGERFAVRNSGAVSVIEGCDSNACEYMTGGAVVILGDVGDNF
;
A
#
# COMPACT_ATOMS: atom_id res chain seq x y z
N GLU A 1 8.87 -12.97 24.57
CA GLU A 1 9.29 -13.53 25.86
C GLU A 1 9.67 -12.41 26.86
N GLU A 2 10.49 -11.43 26.50
CA GLU A 2 10.86 -10.28 27.35
C GLU A 2 9.65 -9.60 28.03
N VAL A 3 8.56 -9.36 27.28
CA VAL A 3 7.34 -8.76 27.86
C VAL A 3 6.76 -9.65 28.96
N ARG A 4 6.74 -10.96 28.80
CA ARG A 4 6.26 -11.90 29.82
C ARG A 4 7.12 -11.90 31.07
N GLU A 5 8.45 -11.83 30.90
CA GLU A 5 9.39 -11.75 32.00
C GLU A 5 9.25 -10.45 32.79
N ILE A 6 9.05 -9.33 32.09
CA ILE A 6 8.83 -8.01 32.73
C ILE A 6 7.50 -8.02 33.51
N LEU A 7 6.41 -8.54 32.91
CA LEU A 7 5.12 -8.66 33.59
C LEU A 7 5.23 -9.53 34.86
N ALA A 8 5.94 -10.66 34.76
CA ALA A 8 6.16 -11.54 35.90
C ALA A 8 6.96 -10.86 37.01
N LYS A 9 8.01 -10.09 36.67
CA LYS A 9 8.78 -9.30 37.64
C LYS A 9 7.95 -8.20 38.29
N LEU A 10 6.99 -7.61 37.58
CA LEU A 10 6.06 -6.61 38.10
C LEU A 10 4.88 -7.22 38.86
N GLY A 11 4.69 -8.54 38.84
CA GLY A 11 3.61 -9.24 39.49
C GLY A 11 2.29 -9.26 38.74
N PHE A 12 2.31 -8.99 37.42
CA PHE A 12 1.12 -8.98 36.56
C PHE A 12 1.06 -10.21 35.64
N LYS A 13 -0.16 -10.66 35.36
CA LYS A 13 -0.41 -11.85 34.52
C LYS A 13 -0.64 -11.51 33.05
N SER A 14 -1.06 -10.29 32.76
CA SER A 14 -1.39 -9.85 31.40
C SER A 14 -1.07 -8.39 31.16
N LEU A 15 -0.95 -7.99 29.89
CA LEU A 15 -0.82 -6.60 29.48
C LEU A 15 -2.07 -5.78 29.87
N ASN A 16 -3.26 -6.38 29.84
CA ASN A 16 -4.51 -5.70 30.17
C ASN A 16 -4.53 -5.15 31.61
N GLU A 17 -3.80 -5.80 32.52
CA GLU A 17 -3.70 -5.36 33.89
C GLU A 17 -2.87 -4.09 34.11
N ILE A 18 -1.97 -3.78 33.16
CA ILE A 18 -1.09 -2.61 33.24
C ILE A 18 -1.45 -1.47 32.29
N ILE A 19 -2.42 -1.67 31.37
CA ILE A 19 -2.87 -0.60 30.48
C ILE A 19 -3.42 0.57 31.32
N GLY A 20 -2.90 1.78 31.06
CA GLY A 20 -3.29 3.01 31.77
C GLY A 20 -2.84 3.10 33.23
N ARG A 21 -2.02 2.16 33.72
CA ARG A 21 -1.44 2.18 35.06
C ARG A 21 -0.20 3.07 35.13
N THR A 22 -0.39 4.37 34.91
CA THR A 22 0.69 5.37 34.94
C THR A 22 1.28 5.56 36.35
N ASP A 23 0.55 5.10 37.38
CA ASP A 23 1.04 5.00 38.75
C ASP A 23 2.26 4.06 38.91
N LEU A 24 2.48 3.18 37.95
CA LEU A 24 3.67 2.31 37.89
C LEU A 24 4.89 2.99 37.27
N LEU A 25 4.76 4.20 36.77
CA LEU A 25 5.81 4.95 36.11
C LEU A 25 6.35 6.06 37.02
N ARG A 26 7.64 6.31 36.95
CA ARG A 26 8.31 7.40 37.62
C ARG A 26 9.37 8.01 36.69
N GLN A 27 9.34 9.33 36.56
CA GLN A 27 10.44 10.03 35.93
C GLN A 27 11.70 9.88 36.78
N VAL A 28 12.81 9.55 36.15
CA VAL A 28 14.12 9.47 36.80
C VAL A 28 15.06 10.51 36.18
N SER A 29 15.87 11.15 37.04
CA SER A 29 16.92 12.04 36.56
C SER A 29 17.97 11.26 35.76
N LYS A 30 18.47 11.87 34.69
CA LYS A 30 19.60 11.40 33.89
C LYS A 30 20.92 12.12 34.29
N ALA A 31 20.90 12.91 35.35
CA ALA A 31 22.00 13.71 35.82
C ALA A 31 22.61 14.68 34.73
N SER A 32 21.71 15.16 33.87
CA SER A 32 22.04 16.14 32.81
C SER A 32 21.00 17.24 32.84
N SER A 33 21.45 18.51 32.96
CA SER A 33 20.53 19.65 33.03
C SER A 33 19.53 19.68 31.86
N ASN A 34 20.02 19.41 30.64
CA ASN A 34 19.18 19.46 29.46
C ASN A 34 18.10 18.34 29.40
N LEU A 35 18.36 17.19 30.02
CA LEU A 35 17.43 16.08 30.07
C LEU A 35 16.46 16.16 31.27
N ASP A 36 16.93 16.79 32.37
CA ASP A 36 16.16 16.95 33.59
C ASP A 36 15.23 18.17 33.55
N ASP A 37 15.43 19.10 32.58
CA ASP A 37 14.53 20.24 32.35
C ASP A 37 13.13 19.82 31.82
N LEU A 38 13.01 18.63 31.24
CA LEU A 38 11.75 18.14 30.73
C LEU A 38 10.92 17.52 31.84
N ASP A 39 9.80 18.16 32.19
CA ASP A 39 8.80 17.59 33.13
C ASP A 39 7.86 16.64 32.40
N LEU A 40 7.97 15.34 32.70
CA LEU A 40 7.12 14.29 32.16
C LEU A 40 5.91 13.96 33.05
N ASN A 41 5.80 14.57 34.24
CA ASN A 41 4.69 14.27 35.17
C ASN A 41 3.30 14.50 34.56
N PRO A 42 3.06 15.49 33.67
CA PRO A 42 1.77 15.63 33.00
C PRO A 42 1.33 14.40 32.20
N LEU A 43 2.30 13.58 31.72
CA LEU A 43 2.00 12.33 30.99
C LEU A 43 1.58 11.18 31.93
N PHE A 44 1.85 11.31 33.23
CA PHE A 44 1.55 10.27 34.22
C PHE A 44 0.21 10.47 34.92
N VAL A 45 -0.53 11.50 34.53
CA VAL A 45 -1.89 11.71 35.06
C VAL A 45 -2.74 10.52 34.64
N GLN A 46 -3.24 9.79 35.65
CA GLN A 46 -4.10 8.65 35.41
C GLN A 46 -5.54 9.11 35.16
N ALA A 47 -6.06 8.79 33.97
CA ALA A 47 -7.46 9.03 33.67
C ALA A 47 -8.34 8.12 34.54
N ASP A 48 -9.39 8.68 35.13
CA ASP A 48 -10.41 7.89 35.81
C ASP A 48 -11.32 7.23 34.77
N PRO A 49 -11.35 5.90 34.68
CA PRO A 49 -12.21 5.20 33.73
C PRO A 49 -13.65 5.06 34.25
N GLY A 50 -13.94 5.52 35.47
CA GLY A 50 -15.17 5.18 36.19
C GLY A 50 -15.31 3.66 36.34
N GLU A 51 -16.46 3.13 35.95
CA GLU A 51 -16.73 1.67 35.98
C GLU A 51 -16.23 0.92 34.74
N ASN A 52 -15.60 1.62 33.78
CA ASN A 52 -15.13 0.99 32.53
C ASN A 52 -13.71 0.41 32.68
N TYR A 53 -13.41 -0.57 31.86
CA TYR A 53 -12.04 -1.06 31.72
C TYR A 53 -11.13 -0.02 31.11
N ARG A 54 -9.83 -0.03 31.44
CA ARG A 54 -8.80 0.82 30.83
C ARG A 54 -8.30 0.31 29.49
N TYR A 55 -8.79 -0.84 29.05
CA TYR A 55 -8.45 -1.46 27.76
C TYR A 55 -9.70 -1.68 26.92
N CYS A 56 -9.50 -1.85 25.61
CA CYS A 56 -10.59 -2.08 24.67
C CYS A 56 -11.10 -3.53 24.81
N GLU A 57 -12.35 -3.70 25.24
CA GLU A 57 -12.99 -5.03 25.30
C GLU A 57 -13.66 -5.43 24.01
N THR A 58 -13.98 -4.47 23.15
CA THR A 58 -14.68 -4.76 21.91
C THR A 58 -13.71 -5.25 20.85
N GLN A 59 -13.80 -6.51 20.51
CA GLN A 59 -13.15 -7.07 19.30
C GLN A 59 -13.94 -6.68 18.05
N LYS A 60 -14.18 -5.39 17.84
CA LYS A 60 -14.76 -4.93 16.57
C LYS A 60 -13.70 -4.99 15.51
N ILE A 61 -13.78 -6.00 14.66
CA ILE A 61 -13.05 -6.03 13.39
C ILE A 61 -13.71 -4.99 12.50
N ASN A 62 -12.94 -4.03 12.00
CA ASN A 62 -13.44 -3.09 11.00
C ASN A 62 -13.90 -3.86 9.77
N VAL A 63 -15.13 -3.63 9.37
CA VAL A 63 -15.66 -4.20 8.12
C VAL A 63 -14.86 -3.61 6.96
N VAL A 64 -14.27 -4.48 6.16
CA VAL A 64 -13.61 -4.05 4.93
C VAL A 64 -14.69 -3.67 3.93
N PRO A 65 -14.75 -2.42 3.46
CA PRO A 65 -15.78 -1.97 2.54
C PRO A 65 -15.71 -2.71 1.21
N ASP A 66 -16.83 -2.77 0.52
CA ASP A 66 -16.90 -3.31 -0.82
C ASP A 66 -16.02 -2.49 -1.77
N THR A 67 -15.36 -3.19 -2.68
CA THR A 67 -14.49 -2.61 -3.70
C THR A 67 -14.97 -3.02 -5.08
N LEU A 68 -14.52 -2.32 -6.12
CA LEU A 68 -14.82 -2.67 -7.51
C LEU A 68 -14.42 -4.12 -7.85
N ASP A 69 -13.41 -4.66 -7.17
CA ASP A 69 -12.99 -6.06 -7.34
C ASP A 69 -14.11 -7.06 -7.05
N GLN A 70 -15.06 -6.74 -6.17
CA GLN A 70 -16.19 -7.60 -5.86
C GLN A 70 -17.22 -7.67 -6.99
N GLU A 71 -17.30 -6.63 -7.80
CA GLU A 71 -18.10 -6.62 -9.03
C GLU A 71 -17.38 -7.36 -10.16
N ILE A 72 -16.05 -7.21 -10.26
CA ILE A 72 -15.22 -7.80 -11.29
C ILE A 72 -15.07 -9.32 -11.13
N ILE A 73 -14.82 -9.80 -9.90
CA ILE A 73 -14.52 -11.22 -9.64
C ILE A 73 -15.64 -12.15 -10.16
N PRO A 74 -16.94 -11.91 -9.95
CA PRO A 74 -18.01 -12.75 -10.52
C PRO A 74 -17.98 -12.83 -12.05
N GLU A 75 -17.63 -11.73 -12.72
CA GLU A 75 -17.59 -11.68 -14.19
C GLU A 75 -16.44 -12.51 -14.79
N ILE A 76 -15.31 -12.59 -14.09
CA ILE A 76 -14.12 -13.31 -14.56
C ILE A 76 -14.07 -14.77 -14.06
N LYS A 77 -14.74 -15.07 -12.94
CA LYS A 77 -14.66 -16.36 -12.23
C LYS A 77 -14.94 -17.57 -13.12
N ASN A 78 -15.91 -17.46 -14.02
CA ASN A 78 -16.33 -18.57 -14.88
C ASN A 78 -15.47 -18.70 -16.14
N GLN A 79 -14.67 -17.70 -16.48
CA GLN A 79 -13.82 -17.64 -17.67
C GLN A 79 -12.38 -18.09 -17.35
N ILE A 80 -11.89 -17.76 -16.15
CA ILE A 80 -10.56 -18.17 -15.71
C ILE A 80 -10.48 -19.71 -15.69
N GLY A 81 -9.50 -20.24 -16.45
CA GLY A 81 -9.27 -21.68 -16.63
C GLY A 81 -9.99 -22.31 -17.83
N LYS A 82 -10.89 -21.58 -18.52
CA LYS A 82 -11.52 -22.02 -19.76
C LYS A 82 -10.98 -21.32 -21.00
N GLU A 83 -10.55 -20.09 -20.85
CA GLU A 83 -10.02 -19.24 -21.93
C GLU A 83 -8.52 -19.08 -21.79
N LYS A 84 -7.82 -18.84 -22.91
CA LYS A 84 -6.38 -18.61 -22.90
C LYS A 84 -6.00 -17.20 -22.46
N ILE A 85 -6.85 -16.21 -22.76
CA ILE A 85 -6.67 -14.81 -22.40
C ILE A 85 -8.06 -14.22 -22.15
N ILE A 86 -8.19 -13.46 -21.05
CA ILE A 86 -9.43 -12.78 -20.68
C ILE A 86 -9.18 -11.28 -20.73
N GLU A 87 -10.01 -10.56 -21.48
CA GLU A 87 -10.02 -9.09 -21.49
C GLU A 87 -11.38 -8.55 -21.09
N LYS A 88 -11.40 -7.56 -20.19
CA LYS A 88 -12.60 -6.87 -19.72
C LYS A 88 -12.32 -5.38 -19.53
N GLU A 89 -13.36 -4.55 -19.68
CA GLU A 89 -13.26 -3.11 -19.51
C GLU A 89 -14.26 -2.62 -18.45
N PHE A 90 -13.83 -1.68 -17.59
CA PHE A 90 -14.59 -1.13 -16.47
C PHE A 90 -14.38 0.38 -16.36
N ILE A 91 -15.38 1.05 -15.80
CA ILE A 91 -15.23 2.45 -15.37
C ILE A 91 -14.72 2.48 -13.93
N ILE A 92 -13.70 3.30 -13.68
CA ILE A 92 -13.10 3.45 -12.34
C ILE A 92 -13.27 4.89 -11.86
N LYS A 93 -13.45 5.05 -10.56
CA LYS A 93 -13.53 6.34 -9.87
C LYS A 93 -12.52 6.40 -8.72
N ASN A 94 -12.14 7.58 -8.30
CA ASN A 94 -11.18 7.79 -7.20
C ASN A 94 -11.68 7.27 -5.84
N THR A 95 -12.95 6.96 -5.71
CA THR A 95 -13.52 6.26 -4.55
C THR A 95 -13.24 4.76 -4.57
N HIS A 96 -12.92 4.18 -5.73
CA HIS A 96 -12.56 2.77 -5.88
C HIS A 96 -11.07 2.58 -5.52
N ARG A 97 -10.82 2.19 -4.27
CA ARG A 97 -9.48 1.95 -3.73
C ARG A 97 -9.09 0.48 -3.84
N THR A 98 -7.79 0.21 -3.86
CA THR A 98 -7.19 -1.14 -3.84
C THR A 98 -7.67 -2.07 -4.97
N VAL A 99 -8.08 -1.49 -6.10
CA VAL A 99 -8.53 -2.27 -7.26
C VAL A 99 -7.39 -3.15 -7.78
N GLY A 100 -7.67 -4.43 -7.98
CA GLY A 100 -6.69 -5.46 -8.36
C GLY A 100 -6.17 -6.31 -7.20
N THR A 101 -6.30 -5.85 -5.95
CA THR A 101 -5.77 -6.58 -4.78
C THR A 101 -6.57 -7.83 -4.46
N ARG A 102 -7.90 -7.74 -4.40
CA ARG A 102 -8.76 -8.92 -4.16
C ARG A 102 -8.76 -9.88 -5.35
N ILE A 103 -8.66 -9.35 -6.56
CA ILE A 103 -8.48 -10.15 -7.78
C ILE A 103 -7.17 -10.94 -7.68
N SER A 104 -6.08 -10.32 -7.24
CA SER A 104 -4.79 -10.98 -7.03
C SER A 104 -4.88 -12.08 -5.97
N ASN A 105 -5.58 -11.82 -4.86
CA ASN A 105 -5.83 -12.85 -3.85
C ASN A 105 -6.65 -14.01 -4.42
N TYR A 106 -7.70 -13.73 -5.19
CA TYR A 106 -8.50 -14.76 -5.84
C TYR A 106 -7.68 -15.64 -6.79
N ILE A 107 -6.78 -15.02 -7.57
CA ILE A 107 -5.85 -15.75 -8.45
C ILE A 107 -4.92 -16.62 -7.60
N TYR A 108 -4.34 -16.08 -6.55
CA TYR A 108 -3.43 -16.80 -5.66
C TYR A 108 -4.09 -17.98 -4.97
N GLU A 109 -5.26 -17.81 -4.38
CA GLU A 109 -5.97 -18.87 -3.69
C GLU A 109 -6.37 -20.00 -4.63
N LYS A 110 -6.78 -19.67 -5.84
CA LYS A 110 -7.29 -20.67 -6.78
C LYS A 110 -6.21 -21.38 -7.59
N TYR A 111 -5.15 -20.69 -7.95
CA TYR A 111 -4.12 -21.21 -8.86
C TYR A 111 -2.73 -21.31 -8.24
N GLY A 112 -2.51 -20.70 -7.08
CA GLY A 112 -1.21 -20.60 -6.44
C GLY A 112 -0.31 -19.52 -7.04
N TYR A 113 0.85 -19.32 -6.40
CA TYR A 113 1.81 -18.29 -6.80
C TYR A 113 2.48 -18.62 -8.14
N ASN A 114 2.53 -17.64 -9.04
CA ASN A 114 3.20 -17.74 -10.36
C ASN A 114 2.71 -18.86 -11.30
N LYS A 115 1.52 -19.38 -11.13
CA LYS A 115 0.99 -20.48 -11.95
C LYS A 115 0.33 -20.03 -13.25
N LEU A 116 -0.20 -18.82 -13.30
CA LEU A 116 -0.80 -18.28 -14.52
C LEU A 116 0.28 -17.73 -15.47
N ASP A 117 0.03 -17.84 -16.76
CA ASP A 117 0.85 -17.19 -17.77
C ASP A 117 0.84 -15.68 -17.60
N LYS A 118 1.88 -15.03 -18.12
CA LYS A 118 1.96 -13.58 -18.09
C LYS A 118 0.78 -12.96 -18.85
N ASP A 119 0.18 -11.90 -18.23
CA ASP A 119 -0.91 -11.13 -18.83
C ASP A 119 -2.15 -11.99 -19.22
N PHE A 120 -2.36 -13.10 -18.52
CA PHE A 120 -3.51 -14.00 -18.74
C PHE A 120 -4.84 -13.29 -18.53
N LEU A 121 -4.97 -12.47 -17.50
CA LEU A 121 -6.13 -11.64 -17.20
C LEU A 121 -5.79 -10.18 -17.43
N THR A 122 -6.32 -9.57 -18.47
CA THR A 122 -6.16 -8.15 -18.76
C THR A 122 -7.45 -7.39 -18.43
N LEU A 123 -7.37 -6.49 -17.47
CA LEU A 123 -8.45 -5.60 -17.08
C LEU A 123 -8.13 -4.18 -17.50
N LYS A 124 -9.02 -3.58 -18.26
CA LYS A 124 -8.92 -2.21 -18.78
C LYS A 124 -9.84 -1.31 -17.98
N PHE A 125 -9.36 -0.16 -17.59
CA PHE A 125 -10.10 0.83 -16.80
C PHE A 125 -10.08 2.19 -17.48
N LYS A 126 -11.18 2.93 -17.38
CA LYS A 126 -11.29 4.32 -17.81
C LYS A 126 -11.72 5.18 -16.63
N GLY A 127 -11.00 6.25 -16.35
CA GLY A 127 -11.27 7.22 -15.29
C GLY A 127 -10.13 7.40 -14.31
N SER A 128 -10.41 7.90 -13.13
CA SER A 128 -9.41 8.16 -12.08
C SER A 128 -9.46 7.04 -11.03
N ALA A 129 -8.37 6.32 -10.84
CA ALA A 129 -8.28 5.28 -9.83
C ALA A 129 -7.99 5.86 -8.44
N GLY A 130 -8.62 5.32 -7.41
CA GLY A 130 -8.31 5.64 -6.03
C GLY A 130 -6.96 5.06 -5.58
N GLN A 131 -6.62 5.26 -4.31
CA GLN A 131 -5.37 4.80 -3.73
C GLN A 131 -5.15 3.30 -3.89
N SER A 132 -3.87 2.92 -4.04
CA SER A 132 -3.42 1.52 -4.06
C SER A 132 -3.91 0.71 -5.27
N PHE A 133 -4.09 1.35 -6.43
CA PHE A 133 -4.40 0.66 -7.67
C PHE A 133 -3.30 -0.35 -8.01
N GLY A 134 -3.67 -1.61 -8.25
CA GLY A 134 -2.74 -2.70 -8.56
C GLY A 134 -1.85 -3.16 -7.40
N SER A 135 -2.12 -2.74 -6.16
CA SER A 135 -1.34 -3.18 -5.01
C SER A 135 -1.36 -4.69 -4.84
N PHE A 136 -0.20 -5.26 -4.52
CA PHE A 136 0.02 -6.71 -4.36
C PHE A 136 -0.34 -7.53 -5.60
N GLY A 137 -0.36 -6.88 -6.79
CA GLY A 137 -0.68 -7.52 -8.06
C GLY A 137 0.23 -8.71 -8.36
N VAL A 138 -0.36 -9.89 -8.61
CA VAL A 138 0.37 -11.13 -8.87
C VAL A 138 0.57 -11.41 -10.35
N LYS A 139 1.50 -12.27 -10.70
CA LYS A 139 1.73 -12.72 -12.08
C LYS A 139 0.44 -13.29 -12.68
N GLY A 140 0.22 -13.02 -13.95
CA GLY A 140 -0.99 -13.38 -14.68
C GLY A 140 -2.00 -12.23 -14.79
N LEU A 141 -1.91 -11.22 -13.92
CA LEU A 141 -2.76 -10.04 -13.95
C LEU A 141 -2.08 -8.89 -14.70
N LYS A 142 -2.82 -8.26 -15.59
CA LYS A 142 -2.46 -7.00 -16.24
C LYS A 142 -3.59 -5.99 -16.06
N LEU A 143 -3.26 -4.82 -15.53
CA LEU A 143 -4.18 -3.71 -15.37
C LEU A 143 -3.75 -2.58 -16.29
N ILE A 144 -4.67 -2.11 -17.11
CA ILE A 144 -4.45 -0.97 -18.02
C ILE A 144 -5.43 0.13 -17.61
N LEU A 145 -4.90 1.28 -17.23
CA LEU A 145 -5.70 2.46 -16.86
C LEU A 145 -5.53 3.54 -17.91
N LYS A 146 -6.63 3.97 -18.51
CA LYS A 146 -6.75 5.21 -19.28
C LYS A 146 -7.30 6.31 -18.38
N GLY A 147 -6.40 7.13 -17.85
CA GLY A 147 -6.70 8.17 -16.87
C GLY A 147 -5.53 8.39 -15.93
N ASP A 148 -5.82 8.59 -14.67
CA ASP A 148 -4.85 8.84 -13.61
C ASP A 148 -5.12 7.97 -12.39
N ALA A 149 -4.15 7.85 -11.50
CA ALA A 149 -4.28 7.09 -10.27
C ALA A 149 -3.69 7.86 -9.08
N ASN A 150 -4.29 7.66 -7.92
CA ASN A 150 -3.86 8.25 -6.66
C ASN A 150 -2.59 7.55 -6.12
N ASP A 151 -2.24 7.77 -4.86
CA ASP A 151 -1.04 7.24 -4.22
C ASP A 151 -0.98 5.71 -4.16
N TYR A 152 0.22 5.17 -3.93
CA TYR A 152 0.50 3.76 -3.68
C TYR A 152 0.19 2.81 -4.85
N VAL A 153 0.19 3.29 -6.09
CA VAL A 153 0.05 2.42 -7.26
C VAL A 153 1.10 1.31 -7.21
N GLY A 154 0.68 0.07 -7.36
CA GLY A 154 1.58 -1.09 -7.35
C GLY A 154 2.36 -1.31 -6.05
N LYS A 155 1.91 -0.77 -4.91
CA LYS A 155 2.51 -1.08 -3.61
C LYS A 155 2.58 -2.60 -3.42
N GLY A 156 3.77 -3.11 -3.10
CA GLY A 156 3.98 -4.56 -2.92
C GLY A 156 3.74 -5.38 -4.18
N LEU A 157 3.89 -4.80 -5.37
CA LEU A 157 3.70 -5.51 -6.65
C LEU A 157 4.50 -6.81 -6.68
N SER A 158 3.84 -7.91 -7.03
CA SER A 158 4.38 -9.26 -6.94
C SER A 158 4.23 -10.03 -8.26
N GLY A 159 4.39 -9.36 -9.40
CA GLY A 159 4.43 -10.01 -10.70
C GLY A 159 3.45 -9.50 -11.75
N ALA A 160 2.45 -8.70 -11.38
CA ALA A 160 1.52 -8.12 -12.35
C ALA A 160 2.18 -7.09 -13.27
N THR A 161 1.49 -6.80 -14.38
CA THR A 161 1.83 -5.71 -15.28
C THR A 161 0.82 -4.57 -15.10
N LEU A 162 1.31 -3.38 -14.78
CA LEU A 162 0.51 -2.16 -14.68
C LEU A 162 0.87 -1.21 -15.83
N VAL A 163 -0.15 -0.69 -16.51
CA VAL A 163 0.01 0.30 -17.59
C VAL A 163 -0.94 1.46 -17.29
N ILE A 164 -0.40 2.65 -17.12
CA ILE A 164 -1.18 3.87 -16.88
C ILE A 164 -0.85 4.87 -17.98
N LYS A 165 -1.85 5.43 -18.59
CA LYS A 165 -1.70 6.49 -19.58
C LYS A 165 -2.90 7.42 -19.54
N LEU A 166 -2.72 8.66 -19.95
CA LEU A 166 -3.81 9.62 -20.04
C LEU A 166 -4.96 9.07 -20.92
N SER A 167 -6.18 9.54 -20.63
CA SER A 167 -7.33 9.30 -21.48
C SER A 167 -7.06 9.90 -22.88
N ASP A 168 -7.56 9.25 -23.91
CA ASP A 168 -7.46 9.75 -25.28
C ASP A 168 -8.23 11.10 -25.45
N GLU A 169 -9.09 11.46 -24.50
CA GLU A 169 -9.87 12.71 -24.43
C GLU A 169 -9.17 13.81 -23.60
N SER A 170 -8.02 13.48 -22.98
CA SER A 170 -7.29 14.42 -22.13
C SER A 170 -6.53 15.44 -22.97
N ASN A 171 -6.59 16.70 -22.55
CA ASN A 171 -5.76 17.78 -23.13
C ASN A 171 -4.40 17.93 -22.44
N LEU A 172 -4.08 17.09 -21.46
CA LEU A 172 -2.82 17.11 -20.73
C LEU A 172 -1.69 16.55 -21.59
N VAL A 173 -0.49 17.11 -21.47
CA VAL A 173 0.74 16.59 -22.06
C VAL A 173 1.35 15.62 -21.06
N SER A 174 1.52 14.35 -21.44
CA SER A 174 1.85 13.28 -20.50
C SER A 174 3.12 13.51 -19.70
N ASN A 175 4.20 13.88 -20.37
CA ASN A 175 5.51 14.11 -19.73
C ASN A 175 5.59 15.41 -18.89
N GLU A 176 4.57 16.25 -18.93
CA GLU A 176 4.48 17.49 -18.14
C GLU A 176 3.53 17.37 -16.95
N ASN A 177 2.87 16.23 -16.80
CA ASN A 177 1.82 16.07 -15.78
C ASN A 177 2.02 14.80 -14.94
N THR A 178 1.81 14.95 -13.63
CA THR A 178 1.78 13.85 -12.69
C THR A 178 0.46 13.09 -12.84
N ILE A 179 0.52 11.83 -13.29
CA ILE A 179 -0.65 10.97 -13.52
C ILE A 179 -0.76 9.82 -12.52
N ILE A 180 0.28 9.58 -11.75
CA ILE A 180 0.28 8.63 -10.63
C ILE A 180 0.83 9.33 -9.39
N GLY A 181 0.18 9.13 -8.25
CA GLY A 181 0.50 9.86 -7.03
C GLY A 181 1.82 9.46 -6.39
N ASN A 182 1.91 9.63 -5.07
CA ASN A 182 3.11 9.38 -4.29
C ASN A 182 3.31 7.90 -3.97
N THR A 183 4.54 7.53 -3.63
CA THR A 183 4.89 6.23 -3.04
C THR A 183 4.51 5.04 -3.95
N VAL A 184 4.58 5.25 -5.25
CA VAL A 184 4.32 4.23 -6.27
C VAL A 184 5.37 3.12 -6.20
N LEU A 185 5.00 1.85 -6.38
CA LEU A 185 5.87 0.66 -6.29
C LEU A 185 6.55 0.45 -4.94
N TYR A 186 6.08 1.05 -3.87
CA TYR A 186 6.65 0.86 -2.54
C TYR A 186 6.76 -0.63 -2.18
N GLY A 187 7.98 -1.09 -1.92
CA GLY A 187 8.23 -2.48 -1.55
C GLY A 187 7.87 -3.52 -2.61
N ALA A 188 7.82 -3.13 -3.89
CA ALA A 188 7.57 -4.06 -4.99
C ALA A 188 8.70 -5.08 -5.11
N THR A 189 8.34 -6.35 -5.31
CA THR A 189 9.30 -7.48 -5.37
C THR A 189 9.47 -8.04 -6.77
N SER A 190 8.48 -7.84 -7.64
CA SER A 190 8.51 -8.25 -9.04
C SER A 190 7.36 -7.62 -9.82
N GLY A 191 7.35 -7.77 -11.14
CA GLY A 191 6.31 -7.20 -12.00
C GLY A 191 6.81 -6.03 -12.83
N LYS A 192 5.87 -5.35 -13.49
CA LYS A 192 6.18 -4.23 -14.39
C LYS A 192 5.20 -3.08 -14.21
N LEU A 193 5.71 -1.86 -14.28
CA LEU A 193 4.91 -0.64 -14.33
C LEU A 193 5.38 0.23 -15.49
N PHE A 194 4.43 0.64 -16.33
CA PHE A 194 4.65 1.59 -17.41
C PHE A 194 3.66 2.73 -17.25
N ALA A 195 4.14 3.94 -17.00
CA ALA A 195 3.30 5.13 -16.93
C ALA A 195 3.75 6.15 -17.98
N ALA A 196 2.85 6.48 -18.90
CA ALA A 196 3.02 7.61 -19.81
C ALA A 196 2.55 8.87 -19.06
N GLY A 197 3.47 9.43 -18.28
CA GLY A 197 3.33 10.58 -17.39
C GLY A 197 4.26 10.49 -16.19
N GLN A 198 4.22 11.52 -15.35
CA GLN A 198 5.08 11.63 -14.18
C GLN A 198 4.46 10.93 -12.96
N ALA A 199 5.31 10.54 -12.01
CA ALA A 199 4.95 10.09 -10.67
C ALA A 199 5.20 11.20 -9.64
N GLY A 200 4.48 11.16 -8.52
CA GLY A 200 4.76 12.00 -7.36
C GLY A 200 6.00 11.57 -6.59
N GLU A 201 6.12 12.06 -5.35
CA GLU A 201 7.24 11.77 -4.47
C GLU A 201 7.39 10.28 -4.12
N ARG A 202 8.62 9.89 -3.76
CA ARG A 202 8.95 8.56 -3.24
C ARG A 202 8.62 7.41 -4.19
N PHE A 203 8.82 7.65 -5.48
CA PHE A 203 8.67 6.61 -6.49
C PHE A 203 9.66 5.47 -6.26
N ALA A 204 9.21 4.21 -6.35
CA ALA A 204 10.01 2.99 -6.25
C ALA A 204 10.82 2.81 -4.95
N VAL A 205 10.45 3.48 -3.85
CA VAL A 205 11.08 3.28 -2.54
C VAL A 205 10.97 1.82 -2.13
N ARG A 206 12.11 1.23 -1.72
CA ARG A 206 12.23 -0.20 -1.35
C ARG A 206 11.84 -1.17 -2.47
N ASN A 207 11.91 -0.76 -3.73
CA ASN A 207 11.77 -1.71 -4.84
C ASN A 207 12.92 -2.74 -4.80
N SER A 208 12.60 -4.02 -4.87
CA SER A 208 13.58 -5.10 -4.83
C SER A 208 13.56 -6.01 -6.07
N GLY A 209 12.69 -5.73 -7.07
CA GLY A 209 12.65 -6.59 -8.26
C GLY A 209 11.69 -6.17 -9.37
N ALA A 210 10.85 -5.17 -9.17
CA ALA A 210 9.98 -4.67 -10.22
C ALA A 210 10.75 -3.83 -11.25
N VAL A 211 10.29 -3.87 -12.50
CA VAL A 211 10.82 -3.06 -13.62
C VAL A 211 9.80 -1.98 -13.94
N SER A 212 10.25 -0.74 -14.07
CA SER A 212 9.38 0.40 -14.38
C SER A 212 9.98 1.38 -15.38
N VAL A 213 9.07 2.00 -16.14
CA VAL A 213 9.38 3.13 -17.03
C VAL A 213 8.34 4.21 -16.81
N ILE A 214 8.77 5.42 -16.51
CA ILE A 214 7.94 6.62 -16.30
C ILE A 214 8.55 7.83 -16.99
N GLU A 215 7.79 8.92 -17.12
CA GLU A 215 8.22 10.13 -17.84
C GLU A 215 8.74 11.25 -16.92
N GLY A 216 8.81 11.02 -15.62
CA GLY A 216 9.34 11.94 -14.61
C GLY A 216 8.93 11.53 -13.22
N CYS A 217 9.57 12.05 -12.19
CA CYS A 217 9.14 11.88 -10.80
C CYS A 217 9.59 13.04 -9.93
N ASP A 218 8.90 13.21 -8.80
CA ASP A 218 9.28 14.16 -7.77
C ASP A 218 10.35 13.58 -6.83
N SER A 219 10.60 14.25 -5.72
CA SER A 219 11.71 14.00 -4.79
C SER A 219 11.70 12.61 -4.14
N ASN A 220 12.87 12.18 -3.69
CA ASN A 220 13.08 10.98 -2.87
C ASN A 220 12.76 9.65 -3.59
N ALA A 221 12.92 9.62 -4.91
CA ALA A 221 12.70 8.40 -5.66
C ALA A 221 13.82 7.36 -5.45
N CYS A 222 13.48 6.10 -5.58
CA CYS A 222 14.38 4.94 -5.48
C CYS A 222 15.12 4.77 -4.13
N GLU A 223 14.72 5.47 -3.08
CA GLU A 223 15.32 5.29 -1.75
C GLU A 223 15.24 3.83 -1.29
N TYR A 224 16.34 3.32 -0.75
CA TYR A 224 16.45 1.92 -0.29
C TYR A 224 16.10 0.86 -1.34
N MET A 225 16.22 1.19 -2.62
CA MET A 225 16.05 0.21 -3.71
C MET A 225 17.17 -0.84 -3.65
N THR A 226 16.82 -2.12 -3.73
CA THR A 226 17.77 -3.23 -3.62
C THR A 226 17.81 -4.12 -4.86
N GLY A 227 16.90 -3.90 -5.82
CA GLY A 227 16.85 -4.68 -7.07
C GLY A 227 15.76 -4.16 -8.02
N GLY A 228 15.62 -4.82 -9.15
CA GLY A 228 14.76 -4.36 -10.24
C GLY A 228 15.45 -3.35 -11.15
N ALA A 229 14.66 -2.64 -11.96
CA ALA A 229 15.14 -1.58 -12.84
C ALA A 229 14.14 -0.45 -12.93
N VAL A 230 14.61 0.78 -12.83
CA VAL A 230 13.82 2.00 -12.98
C VAL A 230 14.41 2.83 -14.09
N VAL A 231 13.56 3.22 -15.05
CA VAL A 231 13.90 4.14 -16.14
C VAL A 231 12.98 5.36 -16.04
N ILE A 232 13.56 6.53 -15.90
CA ILE A 232 12.86 7.81 -15.87
C ILE A 232 13.31 8.58 -17.09
N LEU A 233 12.36 8.93 -17.97
CA LEU A 233 12.65 9.54 -19.28
C LEU A 233 12.73 11.07 -19.22
N GLY A 234 12.28 11.68 -18.13
CA GLY A 234 12.25 13.13 -17.93
C GLY A 234 12.90 13.54 -16.62
N ASP A 235 12.42 14.64 -16.06
CA ASP A 235 13.00 15.26 -14.87
C ASP A 235 12.78 14.43 -13.59
N VAL A 236 13.70 14.59 -12.67
CA VAL A 236 13.64 14.01 -11.32
C VAL A 236 13.76 15.13 -10.29
N GLY A 237 13.07 14.97 -9.16
CA GLY A 237 13.17 15.91 -8.04
C GLY A 237 14.46 15.71 -7.23
N ASP A 238 14.55 16.45 -6.12
CA ASP A 238 15.69 16.40 -5.23
C ASP A 238 15.84 15.04 -4.52
N ASN A 239 17.05 14.71 -4.10
CA ASN A 239 17.35 13.46 -3.36
C ASN A 239 16.96 12.17 -4.11
N PHE A 240 17.25 12.14 -5.39
CA PHE A 240 17.07 10.93 -6.22
C PHE A 240 18.17 9.90 -5.92
#